data_eb02c9dca13017730c2d02b6a1adf79b
#
_entry.id   eb02c9dca13017730c2d02b6a1adf79b
#
_cell.length_a   1.000
_cell.length_b   1.000
_cell.length_c   1.000
_cell.angle_alpha   90.00
_cell.angle_beta   90.00
_cell.angle_gamma   90.00
#
_symmetry.space_group_name_H-M   'P 1'
#
loop_
_entity.id
_entity.type
_entity.pdbx_description
1 polymer ?
#
loop_
_entity_poly.entity_id
_entity_poly.type
_entity_poly.pdbx_seq_one_letter_code
_entity_poly.pdbx_strand_id
1 'polypeptide(L)'
;MTPPTARLVSRERALGVAAVACAMLAWGIGGPMFKEVRTSTSLLRLSWRGQASVVFMAAPLAHELSRREEARKPSRETVCGIIAVGTSMFVMFVGWNYGLDATAFSHVAIFSQIHPVVIMLYGAARAKYDGGERFPTPREWLGVLVTFAGVVMTATARGTASQRRPPTVWGDMVSLTCGVAGAAYALAIRKWFGPNGVGIPRASGIYVQTTGAIVMTLYSFVCLACVPGQVWVSSSPPYTRGVFDWPKSPDLWPGVVSIGTLAIIGHTFITIAMHYLPLIVVSLSLTMTPVVQTLFAWLFIDDDAPTPQAVAGSCLIIAGIAFTMISENRAKLREGRGGEVETMGEEAEEDGRGGGDEGDE
;
A
#
# COMPACT_ATOMS: atom_id res chain seq x y z
N MET A 1 -12.99 -9.89 -34.32
CA MET A 1 -13.60 -9.04 -33.22
C MET A 1 -13.30 -9.70 -31.90
N THR A 2 -12.65 -9.00 -30.94
CA THR A 2 -12.37 -9.54 -29.59
C THR A 2 -13.70 -9.73 -28.85
N PRO A 3 -13.92 -10.87 -28.20
CA PRO A 3 -15.15 -11.12 -27.44
C PRO A 3 -15.36 -10.06 -26.35
N PRO A 4 -16.62 -9.69 -26.03
CA PRO A 4 -16.93 -8.61 -25.09
C PRO A 4 -16.32 -8.83 -23.69
N THR A 5 -16.20 -10.05 -23.24
CA THR A 5 -15.54 -10.43 -21.96
C THR A 5 -14.05 -10.08 -21.95
N ALA A 6 -13.31 -10.30 -23.04
CA ALA A 6 -11.89 -9.95 -23.13
C ALA A 6 -11.65 -8.43 -23.06
N ARG A 7 -12.56 -7.62 -23.63
CA ARG A 7 -12.50 -6.15 -23.57
C ARG A 7 -12.77 -5.64 -22.15
N LEU A 8 -13.70 -6.24 -21.41
CA LEU A 8 -14.03 -5.85 -20.04
C LEU A 8 -12.84 -6.11 -19.10
N VAL A 9 -12.24 -7.29 -19.19
CA VAL A 9 -11.05 -7.67 -18.39
C VAL A 9 -9.87 -6.75 -18.68
N SER A 10 -9.68 -6.33 -19.95
CA SER A 10 -8.60 -5.41 -20.31
C SER A 10 -8.82 -4.01 -19.71
N ARG A 11 -10.07 -3.53 -19.67
CA ARG A 11 -10.44 -2.23 -19.10
C ARG A 11 -10.25 -2.20 -17.58
N GLU A 12 -10.67 -3.22 -16.87
CA GLU A 12 -10.49 -3.33 -15.42
C GLU A 12 -9.01 -3.34 -15.02
N ARG A 13 -8.19 -4.09 -15.74
CA ARG A 13 -6.73 -4.08 -15.52
C ARG A 13 -6.10 -2.71 -15.79
N ALA A 14 -6.52 -2.04 -16.86
CA ALA A 14 -6.03 -0.70 -17.17
C ALA A 14 -6.38 0.30 -16.06
N LEU A 15 -7.60 0.23 -15.50
CA LEU A 15 -8.01 1.03 -14.34
C LEU A 15 -7.14 0.74 -13.10
N GLY A 16 -6.85 -0.53 -12.82
CA GLY A 16 -5.97 -0.91 -11.73
C GLY A 16 -4.55 -0.36 -11.89
N VAL A 17 -3.98 -0.46 -13.09
CA VAL A 17 -2.64 0.08 -13.40
C VAL A 17 -2.63 1.61 -13.28
N ALA A 18 -3.65 2.29 -13.82
CA ALA A 18 -3.78 3.74 -13.69
C ALA A 18 -3.88 4.17 -12.22
N ALA A 19 -4.65 3.44 -11.41
CA ALA A 19 -4.76 3.71 -9.98
C ALA A 19 -3.40 3.55 -9.26
N VAL A 20 -2.62 2.50 -9.55
CA VAL A 20 -1.26 2.35 -9.01
C VAL A 20 -0.38 3.53 -9.42
N ALA A 21 -0.42 3.93 -10.69
CA ALA A 21 0.37 5.08 -11.17
C ALA A 21 -0.01 6.37 -10.43
N CYS A 22 -1.30 6.65 -10.25
CA CYS A 22 -1.77 7.80 -9.45
C CYS A 22 -1.30 7.72 -7.99
N ALA A 23 -1.33 6.54 -7.37
CA ALA A 23 -0.83 6.35 -6.01
C ALA A 23 0.67 6.65 -5.90
N MET A 24 1.47 6.14 -6.84
CA MET A 24 2.91 6.38 -6.88
C MET A 24 3.23 7.86 -7.09
N LEU A 25 2.50 8.56 -7.97
CA LEU A 25 2.66 10.00 -8.17
C LEU A 25 2.32 10.79 -6.90
N ALA A 26 1.19 10.48 -6.26
CA ALA A 26 0.79 11.14 -5.01
C ALA A 26 1.86 10.97 -3.90
N TRP A 27 2.40 9.77 -3.73
CA TRP A 27 3.45 9.51 -2.75
C TRP A 27 4.82 10.03 -3.18
N GLY A 28 5.09 10.02 -4.50
CA GLY A 28 6.31 10.57 -5.08
C GLY A 28 6.44 12.06 -4.79
N ILE A 29 5.35 12.82 -4.94
CA ILE A 29 5.29 14.25 -4.64
C ILE A 29 5.29 14.48 -3.12
N GLY A 30 4.51 13.72 -2.36
CA GLY A 30 4.35 13.90 -0.91
C GLY A 30 5.62 13.61 -0.11
N GLY A 31 6.45 12.67 -0.56
CA GLY A 31 7.67 12.27 0.14
C GLY A 31 8.69 13.41 0.33
N PRO A 32 9.13 14.10 -0.72
CA PRO A 32 10.03 15.25 -0.61
C PRO A 32 9.44 16.40 0.22
N MET A 33 8.15 16.71 0.07
CA MET A 33 7.48 17.75 0.84
C MET A 33 7.44 17.46 2.36
N PHE A 34 7.54 16.18 2.73
CA PHE A 34 7.58 15.77 4.13
C PHE A 34 8.81 16.29 4.89
N LYS A 35 9.92 16.53 4.19
CA LYS A 35 11.15 17.07 4.78
C LYS A 35 10.96 18.50 5.32
N GLU A 36 10.02 19.25 4.75
CA GLU A 36 9.75 20.65 5.12
C GLU A 36 8.91 20.78 6.42
N VAL A 37 8.24 19.71 6.83
CA VAL A 37 7.42 19.74 8.04
C VAL A 37 8.28 19.53 9.28
N ARG A 38 8.69 20.64 9.90
CA ARG A 38 9.51 20.67 11.11
C ARG A 38 8.61 20.59 12.34
N THR A 39 8.70 19.49 13.06
CA THR A 39 8.00 19.27 14.35
C THR A 39 8.97 18.87 15.43
N SER A 40 8.54 19.02 16.69
CA SER A 40 9.38 18.61 17.85
C SER A 40 9.57 17.09 17.94
N THR A 41 8.62 16.29 17.45
CA THR A 41 8.70 14.82 17.52
C THR A 41 8.10 14.17 16.28
N SER A 42 8.57 12.96 15.94
CA SER A 42 8.03 12.14 14.84
C SER A 42 6.56 11.79 15.03
N LEU A 43 6.14 11.55 16.28
CA LEU A 43 4.76 11.23 16.63
C LEU A 43 3.83 12.42 16.40
N LEU A 44 4.29 13.63 16.70
CA LEU A 44 3.53 14.87 16.43
C LEU A 44 3.34 15.08 14.92
N ARG A 45 4.40 14.82 14.13
CA ARG A 45 4.34 14.88 12.66
C ARG A 45 3.32 13.89 12.09
N LEU A 46 3.28 12.68 12.64
CA LEU A 46 2.28 11.68 12.29
C LEU A 46 0.86 12.14 12.64
N SER A 47 0.67 12.70 13.83
CA SER A 47 -0.62 13.23 14.28
C SER A 47 -1.14 14.34 13.35
N TRP A 48 -0.29 15.30 12.98
CA TRP A 48 -0.64 16.38 12.05
C TRP A 48 -1.03 15.86 10.66
N ARG A 49 -0.26 14.89 10.14
CA ARG A 49 -0.62 14.22 8.88
C ARG A 49 -1.99 13.56 8.95
N GLY A 50 -2.29 12.85 10.04
CA GLY A 50 -3.58 12.19 10.23
C GLY A 50 -4.72 13.20 10.31
N GLN A 51 -4.55 14.26 11.10
CA GLN A 51 -5.54 15.34 11.23
C GLN A 51 -5.84 15.98 9.86
N ALA A 52 -4.80 16.37 9.12
CA ALA A 52 -4.97 16.96 7.79
C ALA A 52 -5.69 15.98 6.84
N SER A 53 -5.31 14.69 6.83
CA SER A 53 -5.99 13.67 6.02
C SER A 53 -7.48 13.58 6.35
N VAL A 54 -7.85 13.57 7.64
CA VAL A 54 -9.25 13.50 8.08
C VAL A 54 -10.03 14.75 7.69
N VAL A 55 -9.46 15.95 7.93
CA VAL A 55 -10.10 17.21 7.58
C VAL A 55 -10.39 17.29 6.09
N PHE A 56 -9.41 16.97 5.24
CA PHE A 56 -9.59 17.05 3.80
C PHE A 56 -10.58 16.03 3.24
N MET A 57 -10.63 14.85 3.84
CA MET A 57 -11.51 13.77 3.37
C MET A 57 -12.88 13.79 4.09
N ALA A 58 -13.13 14.74 4.98
CA ALA A 58 -14.41 14.80 5.71
C ALA A 58 -15.62 14.97 4.77
N ALA A 59 -15.54 15.88 3.80
CA ALA A 59 -16.63 16.10 2.85
C ALA A 59 -16.82 14.90 1.88
N PRO A 60 -15.78 14.34 1.24
CA PRO A 60 -15.90 13.09 0.48
C PRO A 60 -16.47 11.94 1.29
N LEU A 61 -16.03 11.77 2.55
CA LEU A 61 -16.56 10.72 3.43
C LEU A 61 -18.04 10.94 3.75
N ALA A 62 -18.44 12.16 4.10
CA ALA A 62 -19.85 12.49 4.36
C ALA A 62 -20.73 12.19 3.15
N HIS A 63 -20.26 12.51 1.95
CA HIS A 63 -20.95 12.16 0.71
C HIS A 63 -21.08 10.63 0.51
N GLU A 64 -20.03 9.86 0.76
CA GLU A 64 -20.08 8.40 0.69
C GLU A 64 -21.07 7.82 1.70
N LEU A 65 -21.03 8.29 2.95
CA LEU A 65 -21.95 7.86 4.01
C LEU A 65 -23.41 8.22 3.69
N SER A 66 -23.67 9.30 2.97
CA SER A 66 -25.03 9.66 2.55
C SER A 66 -25.60 8.72 1.48
N ARG A 67 -24.75 8.10 0.68
CA ARG A 67 -25.15 7.24 -0.45
C ARG A 67 -25.24 5.77 -0.12
N ARG A 68 -24.45 5.29 0.87
CA ARG A 68 -24.36 3.85 1.21
C ARG A 68 -24.82 3.60 2.63
N GLU A 69 -25.92 2.88 2.78
CA GLU A 69 -26.44 2.51 4.11
C GLU A 69 -25.47 1.61 4.88
N GLU A 70 -24.81 0.68 4.18
CA GLU A 70 -23.79 -0.23 4.74
C GLU A 70 -22.60 0.53 5.33
N ALA A 71 -22.19 1.64 4.72
CA ALA A 71 -21.12 2.49 5.22
C ALA A 71 -21.57 3.30 6.45
N ARG A 72 -22.85 3.67 6.53
CA ARG A 72 -23.44 4.41 7.65
C ARG A 72 -23.73 3.53 8.86
N LYS A 73 -24.08 2.26 8.63
CA LYS A 73 -24.33 1.27 9.68
C LYS A 73 -23.40 0.06 9.50
N PRO A 74 -22.10 0.21 9.82
CA PRO A 74 -21.11 -0.82 9.56
C PRO A 74 -21.40 -2.08 10.39
N SER A 75 -21.24 -3.25 9.78
CA SER A 75 -21.26 -4.54 10.46
C SER A 75 -20.06 -4.68 11.41
N ARG A 76 -20.10 -5.66 12.30
CA ARG A 76 -18.97 -5.98 13.20
C ARG A 76 -17.69 -6.26 12.39
N GLU A 77 -17.80 -7.01 11.31
CA GLU A 77 -16.71 -7.35 10.42
C GLU A 77 -16.11 -6.10 9.77
N THR A 78 -16.96 -5.17 9.33
CA THR A 78 -16.53 -3.87 8.78
C THR A 78 -15.77 -3.05 9.82
N VAL A 79 -16.26 -2.98 11.07
CA VAL A 79 -15.58 -2.28 12.16
C VAL A 79 -14.22 -2.93 12.47
N CYS A 80 -14.16 -4.27 12.54
CA CYS A 80 -12.88 -4.97 12.70
C CYS A 80 -11.90 -4.67 11.57
N GLY A 81 -12.41 -4.60 10.33
CA GLY A 81 -11.60 -4.22 9.16
C GLY A 81 -11.05 -2.80 9.25
N ILE A 82 -11.88 -1.82 9.65
CA ILE A 82 -11.47 -0.43 9.85
C ILE A 82 -10.38 -0.34 10.92
N ILE A 83 -10.56 -1.02 12.05
CA ILE A 83 -9.56 -1.06 13.12
C ILE A 83 -8.26 -1.69 12.64
N ALA A 84 -8.33 -2.82 11.92
CA ALA A 84 -7.16 -3.51 11.40
C ALA A 84 -6.38 -2.63 10.40
N VAL A 85 -7.07 -1.96 9.48
CA VAL A 85 -6.47 -1.01 8.51
C VAL A 85 -5.84 0.17 9.25
N GLY A 86 -6.57 0.82 10.17
CA GLY A 86 -6.07 1.98 10.90
C GLY A 86 -4.90 1.67 11.83
N THR A 87 -4.93 0.51 12.50
CA THR A 87 -3.80 0.02 13.33
C THR A 87 -2.57 -0.24 12.47
N SER A 88 -2.74 -0.93 11.35
CA SER A 88 -1.63 -1.19 10.42
C SER A 88 -1.06 0.10 9.84
N MET A 89 -1.90 1.07 9.48
CA MET A 89 -1.46 2.42 9.07
C MET A 89 -0.67 3.11 10.17
N PHE A 90 -1.16 3.08 11.41
CA PHE A 90 -0.48 3.69 12.55
C PHE A 90 0.92 3.11 12.73
N VAL A 91 1.04 1.78 12.83
CA VAL A 91 2.33 1.10 13.01
C VAL A 91 3.26 1.36 11.83
N MET A 92 2.75 1.31 10.59
CA MET A 92 3.52 1.59 9.38
C MET A 92 4.10 3.00 9.41
N PHE A 93 3.31 4.01 9.74
CA PHE A 93 3.79 5.39 9.75
C PHE A 93 4.63 5.75 10.98
N VAL A 94 4.36 5.15 12.12
CA VAL A 94 5.27 5.23 13.28
C VAL A 94 6.63 4.67 12.89
N GLY A 95 6.67 3.45 12.33
CA GLY A 95 7.91 2.80 11.89
C GLY A 95 8.69 3.64 10.87
N TRP A 96 8.01 4.24 9.90
CA TRP A 96 8.62 5.14 8.93
C TRP A 96 9.20 6.39 9.60
N ASN A 97 8.39 7.13 10.38
CA ASN A 97 8.82 8.40 10.97
C ASN A 97 9.95 8.23 11.98
N TYR A 98 9.86 7.25 12.88
CA TYR A 98 10.92 6.96 13.84
C TYR A 98 12.17 6.39 13.16
N GLY A 99 12.00 5.57 12.12
CA GLY A 99 13.10 5.10 11.29
C GLY A 99 13.91 6.26 10.72
N LEU A 100 13.26 7.26 10.14
CA LEU A 100 13.90 8.47 9.61
C LEU A 100 14.71 9.24 10.66
N ASP A 101 14.29 9.19 11.90
CA ASP A 101 14.98 9.84 13.02
C ASP A 101 16.08 8.98 13.65
N ALA A 102 16.04 7.64 13.48
CA ALA A 102 16.89 6.69 14.18
C ALA A 102 17.96 6.01 13.31
N THR A 103 17.82 5.97 11.98
CA THR A 103 18.79 5.29 11.10
C THR A 103 18.99 6.05 9.77
N ALA A 104 19.87 5.54 8.92
CA ALA A 104 20.09 6.11 7.59
C ALA A 104 18.83 6.00 6.72
N PHE A 105 18.54 7.04 5.93
CA PHE A 105 17.37 7.07 5.03
C PHE A 105 17.34 5.86 4.08
N SER A 106 18.50 5.45 3.55
CA SER A 106 18.61 4.27 2.69
C SER A 106 18.11 2.99 3.39
N HIS A 107 18.42 2.82 4.68
CA HIS A 107 17.95 1.68 5.46
C HIS A 107 16.43 1.73 5.67
N VAL A 108 15.88 2.91 6.00
CA VAL A 108 14.42 3.10 6.11
C VAL A 108 13.73 2.74 4.78
N ALA A 109 14.28 3.22 3.66
CA ALA A 109 13.74 2.94 2.33
C ALA A 109 13.77 1.44 1.99
N ILE A 110 14.86 0.72 2.32
CA ILE A 110 14.96 -0.72 2.08
C ILE A 110 13.98 -1.51 2.96
N PHE A 111 14.01 -1.28 4.26
CA PHE A 111 13.22 -2.06 5.21
C PHE A 111 11.72 -1.79 5.10
N SER A 112 11.31 -0.57 4.76
CA SER A 112 9.90 -0.27 4.52
C SER A 112 9.34 -0.94 3.27
N GLN A 113 10.18 -1.26 2.29
CA GLN A 113 9.78 -1.93 1.04
C GLN A 113 9.79 -3.46 1.11
N ILE A 114 9.96 -4.07 2.29
CA ILE A 114 9.95 -5.53 2.43
C ILE A 114 8.54 -6.15 2.33
N HIS A 115 7.49 -5.33 2.32
CA HIS A 115 6.10 -5.78 2.32
C HIS A 115 5.73 -6.78 1.21
N PRO A 116 6.26 -6.75 -0.04
CA PRO A 116 5.96 -7.79 -1.02
C PRO A 116 6.50 -9.17 -0.61
N VAL A 117 7.68 -9.20 0.02
CA VAL A 117 8.27 -10.44 0.53
C VAL A 117 7.40 -11.03 1.63
N VAL A 118 6.92 -10.19 2.56
CA VAL A 118 6.02 -10.62 3.65
C VAL A 118 4.69 -11.14 3.08
N ILE A 119 4.12 -10.49 2.08
CA ILE A 119 2.89 -10.95 1.41
C ILE A 119 3.10 -12.29 0.72
N MET A 120 4.23 -12.50 0.04
CA MET A 120 4.56 -13.78 -0.59
C MET A 120 4.74 -14.90 0.43
N LEU A 121 5.44 -14.64 1.55
CA LEU A 121 5.59 -15.60 2.64
C LEU A 121 4.25 -15.97 3.26
N TYR A 122 3.38 -14.97 3.47
CA TYR A 122 2.02 -15.19 3.96
C TYR A 122 1.19 -16.05 2.99
N GLY A 123 1.23 -15.75 1.69
CA GLY A 123 0.55 -16.54 0.65
C GLY A 123 1.06 -17.99 0.60
N ALA A 124 2.38 -18.18 0.69
CA ALA A 124 2.98 -19.51 0.75
C ALA A 124 2.56 -20.29 2.00
N ALA A 125 2.50 -19.61 3.17
CA ALA A 125 2.03 -20.23 4.41
C ALA A 125 0.55 -20.65 4.29
N ARG A 126 -0.31 -19.76 3.80
CA ARG A 126 -1.73 -20.09 3.58
C ARG A 126 -1.94 -21.25 2.61
N ALA A 127 -1.22 -21.26 1.49
CA ALA A 127 -1.29 -22.36 0.54
C ALA A 127 -0.94 -23.71 1.19
N LYS A 128 0.03 -23.70 2.10
CA LYS A 128 0.47 -24.91 2.80
C LYS A 128 -0.52 -25.40 3.87
N TYR A 129 -1.14 -24.47 4.64
CA TYR A 129 -1.91 -24.84 5.83
C TYR A 129 -3.43 -24.84 5.57
N ASP A 130 -3.94 -23.93 4.74
CA ASP A 130 -5.38 -23.76 4.52
C ASP A 130 -5.86 -24.42 3.20
N GLY A 131 -4.93 -24.82 2.31
CA GLY A 131 -5.24 -25.42 1.01
C GLY A 131 -6.01 -24.53 0.03
N GLY A 132 -6.22 -23.25 0.39
CA GLY A 132 -7.15 -22.37 -0.33
C GLY A 132 -6.51 -21.39 -1.33
N GLU A 133 -5.19 -21.25 -1.34
CA GLU A 133 -4.49 -20.37 -2.26
C GLU A 133 -3.35 -21.12 -2.95
N ARG A 134 -3.06 -20.73 -4.18
CA ARG A 134 -1.96 -21.29 -4.96
C ARG A 134 -0.61 -20.95 -4.32
N PHE A 135 0.27 -21.96 -4.21
CA PHE A 135 1.65 -21.72 -3.79
C PHE A 135 2.38 -20.83 -4.80
N PRO A 136 3.11 -19.79 -4.35
CA PRO A 136 3.85 -18.92 -5.25
C PRO A 136 4.87 -19.68 -6.07
N THR A 137 4.92 -19.42 -7.37
CA THR A 137 5.85 -20.11 -8.27
C THR A 137 7.29 -19.63 -8.06
N PRO A 138 8.31 -20.45 -8.40
CA PRO A 138 9.71 -20.02 -8.35
C PRO A 138 9.99 -18.75 -9.17
N ARG A 139 9.22 -18.55 -10.24
CA ARG A 139 9.34 -17.34 -11.08
C ARG A 139 8.83 -16.09 -10.36
N GLU A 140 7.74 -16.20 -9.62
CA GLU A 140 7.23 -15.07 -8.80
C GLU A 140 8.24 -14.71 -7.72
N TRP A 141 8.84 -15.71 -7.05
CA TRP A 141 9.93 -15.49 -6.10
C TRP A 141 11.12 -14.77 -6.74
N LEU A 142 11.55 -15.23 -7.93
CA LEU A 142 12.64 -14.58 -8.66
C LEU A 142 12.31 -13.11 -8.97
N GLY A 143 11.09 -12.81 -9.43
CA GLY A 143 10.65 -11.46 -9.70
C GLY A 143 10.69 -10.56 -8.47
N VAL A 144 10.24 -11.05 -7.31
CA VAL A 144 10.30 -10.33 -6.03
C VAL A 144 11.75 -10.09 -5.61
N LEU A 145 12.63 -11.08 -5.74
CA LEU A 145 14.06 -10.93 -5.40
C LEU A 145 14.77 -9.94 -6.31
N VAL A 146 14.50 -9.95 -7.61
CA VAL A 146 15.04 -8.97 -8.57
C VAL A 146 14.55 -7.55 -8.23
N THR A 147 13.25 -7.40 -7.93
CA THR A 147 12.69 -6.12 -7.49
C THR A 147 13.39 -5.62 -6.23
N PHE A 148 13.55 -6.49 -5.23
CA PHE A 148 14.18 -6.12 -3.97
C PHE A 148 15.67 -5.75 -4.13
N ALA A 149 16.40 -6.46 -4.99
CA ALA A 149 17.77 -6.11 -5.36
C ALA A 149 17.84 -4.70 -5.99
N GLY A 150 16.88 -4.37 -6.85
CA GLY A 150 16.73 -3.03 -7.42
C GLY A 150 16.46 -1.96 -6.36
N VAL A 151 15.59 -2.25 -5.37
CA VAL A 151 15.33 -1.34 -4.22
C VAL A 151 16.61 -1.09 -3.43
N VAL A 152 17.37 -2.14 -3.12
CA VAL A 152 18.66 -2.00 -2.40
C VAL A 152 19.64 -1.14 -3.22
N MET A 153 19.77 -1.39 -4.52
CA MET A 153 20.65 -0.59 -5.39
C MET A 153 20.22 0.88 -5.41
N THR A 154 18.94 1.17 -5.57
CA THR A 154 18.43 2.55 -5.62
C THR A 154 18.64 3.25 -4.29
N ALA A 155 18.31 2.58 -3.18
CA ALA A 155 18.40 3.17 -1.84
C ALA A 155 19.85 3.40 -1.38
N THR A 156 20.80 2.58 -1.84
CA THR A 156 22.23 2.72 -1.51
C THR A 156 23.01 3.60 -2.49
N ALA A 157 22.37 4.11 -3.54
CA ALA A 157 23.00 5.00 -4.50
C ALA A 157 23.54 6.25 -3.80
N ARG A 158 24.84 6.53 -3.99
CA ARG A 158 25.49 7.73 -3.45
C ARG A 158 25.03 8.95 -4.24
N GLY A 159 24.70 10.04 -3.56
CA GLY A 159 24.26 11.30 -4.20
C GLY A 159 23.04 11.92 -3.52
N THR A 160 22.26 11.15 -2.75
CA THR A 160 21.24 11.78 -1.91
C THR A 160 21.92 12.42 -0.70
N ALA A 161 21.87 13.75 -0.61
CA ALA A 161 22.39 14.58 0.49
C ALA A 161 21.82 14.18 1.89
N SER A 162 21.09 13.10 1.94
CA SER A 162 20.32 12.58 3.06
C SER A 162 21.08 11.64 4.00
N GLN A 163 22.38 11.34 3.75
CA GLN A 163 23.15 10.47 4.66
C GLN A 163 23.69 11.24 5.90
N ARG A 164 22.86 12.05 6.54
CA ARG A 164 23.26 12.80 7.75
C ARG A 164 23.32 11.94 9.00
N ARG A 165 22.80 10.71 8.99
CA ARG A 165 22.79 9.83 10.16
C ARG A 165 23.41 8.47 9.85
N PRO A 166 24.24 7.92 10.76
CA PRO A 166 24.78 6.57 10.61
C PRO A 166 23.65 5.52 10.77
N PRO A 167 23.80 4.35 10.13
CA PRO A 167 22.90 3.23 10.36
C PRO A 167 22.91 2.80 11.82
N THR A 168 21.73 2.48 12.38
CA THR A 168 21.60 1.91 13.72
C THR A 168 20.69 0.69 13.67
N VAL A 169 21.05 -0.35 14.43
CA VAL A 169 20.25 -1.59 14.53
C VAL A 169 18.84 -1.31 15.00
N TRP A 170 18.69 -0.41 15.99
CA TRP A 170 17.37 -0.03 16.49
C TRP A 170 16.51 0.64 15.41
N GLY A 171 17.05 1.61 14.68
CA GLY A 171 16.37 2.29 13.60
C GLY A 171 16.00 1.34 12.46
N ASP A 172 16.85 0.36 12.17
CA ASP A 172 16.60 -0.68 11.16
C ASP A 172 15.43 -1.59 11.58
N MET A 173 15.41 -2.03 12.85
CA MET A 173 14.31 -2.83 13.39
C MET A 173 12.97 -2.08 13.37
N VAL A 174 12.98 -0.80 13.74
CA VAL A 174 11.79 0.06 13.67
C VAL A 174 11.34 0.25 12.22
N SER A 175 12.25 0.43 11.29
CA SER A 175 11.94 0.54 9.86
C SER A 175 11.38 -0.77 9.28
N LEU A 176 11.87 -1.92 9.76
CA LEU A 176 11.34 -3.23 9.39
C LEU A 176 9.87 -3.39 9.82
N THR A 177 9.48 -2.87 10.99
CA THR A 177 8.08 -2.90 11.41
C THR A 177 7.17 -2.12 10.45
N CYS A 178 7.69 -1.06 9.80
CA CYS A 178 6.96 -0.34 8.75
C CYS A 178 6.61 -1.28 7.57
N GLY A 179 7.58 -2.04 7.07
CA GLY A 179 7.34 -2.96 5.95
C GLY A 179 6.38 -4.10 6.29
N VAL A 180 6.53 -4.69 7.49
CA VAL A 180 5.61 -5.73 7.99
C VAL A 180 4.20 -5.18 8.16
N ALA A 181 4.06 -3.99 8.76
CA ALA A 181 2.76 -3.34 8.91
C ALA A 181 2.15 -2.93 7.56
N GLY A 182 2.98 -2.56 6.58
CA GLY A 182 2.53 -2.32 5.20
C GLY A 182 1.93 -3.57 4.55
N ALA A 183 2.52 -4.75 4.79
CA ALA A 183 1.93 -6.02 4.36
C ALA A 183 0.61 -6.30 5.09
N ALA A 184 0.57 -6.13 6.42
CA ALA A 184 -0.65 -6.32 7.21
C ALA A 184 -1.77 -5.38 6.75
N TYR A 185 -1.46 -4.12 6.46
CA TYR A 185 -2.38 -3.14 5.89
C TYR A 185 -2.99 -3.62 4.56
N ALA A 186 -2.16 -4.08 3.64
CA ALA A 186 -2.60 -4.54 2.33
C ALA A 186 -3.47 -5.81 2.43
N LEU A 187 -3.08 -6.76 3.29
CA LEU A 187 -3.85 -7.96 3.61
C LEU A 187 -5.19 -7.63 4.30
N ALA A 188 -5.20 -6.65 5.21
CA ALA A 188 -6.41 -6.18 5.86
C ALA A 188 -7.41 -5.60 4.84
N ILE A 189 -6.97 -4.71 3.94
CA ILE A 189 -7.82 -4.18 2.88
C ILE A 189 -8.37 -5.33 2.03
N ARG A 190 -7.52 -6.27 1.60
CA ARG A 190 -7.95 -7.39 0.75
C ARG A 190 -8.98 -8.27 1.44
N LYS A 191 -8.79 -8.57 2.74
CA LYS A 191 -9.67 -9.43 3.52
C LYS A 191 -11.04 -8.81 3.78
N TRP A 192 -11.11 -7.54 4.18
CA TRP A 192 -12.36 -6.92 4.61
C TRP A 192 -13.04 -6.08 3.54
N PHE A 193 -12.29 -5.48 2.63
CA PHE A 193 -12.77 -4.49 1.67
C PHE A 193 -12.45 -4.84 0.20
N GLY A 194 -11.77 -5.95 -0.05
CA GLY A 194 -11.46 -6.43 -1.38
C GLY A 194 -12.71 -6.88 -2.17
N PRO A 195 -12.54 -7.41 -3.39
CA PRO A 195 -13.65 -7.86 -4.23
C PRO A 195 -14.59 -8.87 -3.54
N ASN A 196 -14.02 -9.76 -2.71
CA ASN A 196 -14.72 -10.78 -1.94
C ASN A 196 -14.54 -10.53 -0.43
N GLY A 197 -14.47 -9.27 -0.01
CA GLY A 197 -14.22 -8.90 1.38
C GLY A 197 -15.39 -9.25 2.29
N VAL A 198 -15.09 -9.69 3.52
CA VAL A 198 -16.10 -10.08 4.52
C VAL A 198 -16.76 -8.89 5.20
N GLY A 199 -16.24 -7.68 5.07
CA GLY A 199 -16.86 -6.44 5.55
C GLY A 199 -17.77 -5.83 4.49
N ILE A 200 -17.35 -4.72 3.85
CA ILE A 200 -18.05 -4.13 2.71
C ILE A 200 -17.27 -4.50 1.44
N PRO A 201 -17.74 -5.46 0.63
CA PRO A 201 -17.09 -5.85 -0.60
C PRO A 201 -16.95 -4.65 -1.55
N ARG A 202 -15.77 -4.48 -2.14
CA ARG A 202 -15.46 -3.34 -3.03
C ARG A 202 -15.81 -1.98 -2.41
N ALA A 203 -15.57 -1.82 -1.09
CA ALA A 203 -15.73 -0.55 -0.43
C ALA A 203 -14.93 0.54 -1.15
N SER A 204 -15.45 1.77 -1.16
CA SER A 204 -14.70 2.86 -1.78
C SER A 204 -13.39 3.13 -1.03
N GLY A 205 -12.35 3.46 -1.78
CA GLY A 205 -11.07 3.83 -1.18
C GLY A 205 -11.21 5.03 -0.24
N ILE A 206 -12.12 5.96 -0.53
CA ILE A 206 -12.43 7.11 0.33
C ILE A 206 -12.90 6.65 1.71
N TYR A 207 -13.88 5.74 1.76
CA TYR A 207 -14.41 5.21 3.02
C TYR A 207 -13.33 4.49 3.83
N VAL A 208 -12.65 3.53 3.22
CA VAL A 208 -11.65 2.69 3.89
C VAL A 208 -10.49 3.54 4.42
N GLN A 209 -9.98 4.45 3.59
CA GLN A 209 -8.79 5.20 3.96
C GLN A 209 -9.08 6.32 4.95
N THR A 210 -10.23 6.99 4.84
CA THR A 210 -10.57 8.05 5.80
C THR A 210 -10.90 7.47 7.16
N THR A 211 -11.66 6.36 7.23
CA THR A 211 -11.95 5.69 8.50
C THR A 211 -10.69 5.10 9.14
N GLY A 212 -9.78 4.53 8.33
CA GLY A 212 -8.46 4.11 8.78
C GLY A 212 -7.60 5.27 9.32
N ALA A 213 -7.61 6.42 8.63
CA ALA A 213 -6.90 7.63 9.07
C ALA A 213 -7.47 8.20 10.39
N ILE A 214 -8.78 8.11 10.61
CA ILE A 214 -9.40 8.46 11.90
C ILE A 214 -8.83 7.59 13.02
N VAL A 215 -8.81 6.27 12.84
CA VAL A 215 -8.26 5.32 13.84
C VAL A 215 -6.78 5.61 14.08
N MET A 216 -5.99 5.79 13.02
CA MET A 216 -4.57 6.16 13.12
C MET A 216 -4.37 7.46 13.92
N THR A 217 -5.19 8.48 13.68
CA THR A 217 -5.13 9.77 14.37
C THR A 217 -5.49 9.63 15.84
N LEU A 218 -6.52 8.84 16.17
CA LEU A 218 -6.89 8.54 17.56
C LEU A 218 -5.75 7.82 18.31
N TYR A 219 -5.10 6.83 17.69
CA TYR A 219 -3.93 6.19 18.29
C TYR A 219 -2.77 7.17 18.52
N SER A 220 -2.51 8.09 17.58
CA SER A 220 -1.48 9.11 17.78
C SER A 220 -1.83 10.06 18.92
N PHE A 221 -3.11 10.42 19.13
CA PHE A 221 -3.55 11.22 20.28
C PHE A 221 -3.36 10.47 21.60
N VAL A 222 -3.73 9.19 21.66
CA VAL A 222 -3.52 8.36 22.86
C VAL A 222 -2.03 8.29 23.20
N CYS A 223 -1.17 8.01 22.21
CA CYS A 223 0.27 7.97 22.44
C CYS A 223 0.83 9.33 22.88
N LEU A 224 0.40 10.45 22.26
CA LEU A 224 0.82 11.79 22.65
C LEU A 224 0.36 12.15 24.07
N ALA A 225 -0.84 11.73 24.46
CA ALA A 225 -1.34 11.94 25.83
C ALA A 225 -0.48 11.24 26.91
N CYS A 226 0.21 10.15 26.53
CA CYS A 226 1.14 9.45 27.41
C CYS A 226 2.54 10.09 27.47
N VAL A 227 2.84 11.10 26.64
CA VAL A 227 4.14 11.80 26.64
C VAL A 227 4.15 12.87 27.74
N PRO A 228 5.04 12.78 28.73
CA PRO A 228 5.12 13.81 29.78
C PRO A 228 5.40 15.18 29.21
N GLY A 229 4.63 16.19 29.63
CA GLY A 229 4.80 17.57 29.18
C GLY A 229 4.36 17.83 27.74
N GLN A 230 3.57 16.93 27.12
CA GLN A 230 3.04 17.15 25.79
C GLN A 230 2.15 18.40 25.74
N VAL A 231 2.47 19.33 24.85
CA VAL A 231 1.68 20.53 24.59
C VAL A 231 0.56 20.20 23.60
N TRP A 232 -0.69 20.51 23.96
CA TRP A 232 -1.83 20.32 23.06
C TRP A 232 -2.04 21.52 22.15
N VAL A 233 -1.87 22.71 22.70
CA VAL A 233 -2.01 23.97 21.97
C VAL A 233 -0.94 24.93 22.50
N SER A 234 -0.07 25.43 21.62
CA SER A 234 0.95 26.41 22.01
C SER A 234 0.35 27.81 22.12
N SER A 235 0.78 28.56 23.12
CA SER A 235 0.38 29.95 23.35
C SER A 235 1.18 30.96 22.50
N SER A 236 2.36 30.56 22.01
CA SER A 236 3.29 31.43 21.28
C SER A 236 4.06 30.69 20.18
N PRO A 237 4.53 31.40 19.12
CA PRO A 237 5.42 30.86 18.12
C PRO A 237 6.76 30.35 18.69
N PRO A 238 7.45 29.44 17.98
CA PRO A 238 7.01 28.77 16.77
C PRO A 238 6.00 27.65 17.10
N TYR A 239 4.88 27.61 16.40
CA TYR A 239 3.80 26.63 16.61
C TYR A 239 4.19 25.22 16.10
N THR A 240 5.29 24.67 16.63
CA THR A 240 5.88 23.39 16.19
C THR A 240 5.77 22.28 17.24
N ARG A 241 5.15 22.54 18.38
CA ARG A 241 5.12 21.65 19.56
C ARG A 241 3.71 21.17 19.95
N GLY A 242 2.67 21.92 19.62
CA GLY A 242 1.29 21.61 20.00
C GLY A 242 0.63 20.63 19.05
N VAL A 243 -0.19 19.74 19.59
CA VAL A 243 -0.92 18.72 18.82
C VAL A 243 -1.85 19.37 17.79
N PHE A 244 -2.41 20.53 18.08
CA PHE A 244 -3.34 21.27 17.20
C PHE A 244 -2.74 22.58 16.65
N ASP A 245 -1.41 22.68 16.56
CA ASP A 245 -0.76 23.92 16.15
C ASP A 245 -0.58 24.09 14.64
N TRP A 246 -0.62 22.98 13.86
CA TRP A 246 -0.31 23.01 12.44
C TRP A 246 -1.15 24.04 11.62
N PRO A 247 -2.44 24.33 11.93
CA PRO A 247 -3.18 25.35 11.21
C PRO A 247 -2.78 26.78 11.56
N LYS A 248 -2.06 26.99 12.68
CA LYS A 248 -1.67 28.31 13.18
C LYS A 248 -0.42 28.86 12.52
N SER A 249 0.40 28.00 11.93
CA SER A 249 1.66 28.38 11.30
C SER A 249 1.47 28.49 9.79
N PRO A 250 1.49 29.70 9.21
CA PRO A 250 1.38 29.90 7.77
C PRO A 250 2.48 29.16 6.98
N ASP A 251 3.64 28.98 7.59
CA ASP A 251 4.80 28.33 6.96
C ASP A 251 4.70 26.81 6.95
N LEU A 252 3.96 26.22 7.90
CA LEU A 252 3.88 24.77 8.08
C LEU A 252 2.63 24.16 7.49
N TRP A 253 1.49 24.84 7.54
CA TRP A 253 0.23 24.25 7.13
C TRP A 253 0.21 23.81 5.65
N PRO A 254 0.84 24.53 4.69
CA PRO A 254 0.83 24.04 3.31
C PRO A 254 1.52 22.68 3.17
N GLY A 255 2.65 22.49 3.87
CA GLY A 255 3.36 21.21 3.91
C GLY A 255 2.53 20.09 4.57
N VAL A 256 1.92 20.38 5.74
CA VAL A 256 1.08 19.39 6.46
C VAL A 256 -0.13 19.00 5.64
N VAL A 257 -0.79 19.98 5.01
CA VAL A 257 -1.94 19.76 4.13
C VAL A 257 -1.54 18.90 2.93
N SER A 258 -0.49 19.29 2.25
CA SER A 258 -0.01 18.56 1.07
C SER A 258 0.32 17.11 1.43
N ILE A 259 1.02 16.87 2.53
CA ILE A 259 1.38 15.52 3.00
C ILE A 259 0.12 14.73 3.38
N GLY A 260 -0.80 15.32 4.14
CA GLY A 260 -2.04 14.67 4.55
C GLY A 260 -2.90 14.31 3.35
N THR A 261 -3.08 15.24 2.42
CA THR A 261 -3.92 15.07 1.24
C THR A 261 -3.31 14.08 0.25
N LEU A 262 -2.04 14.25 -0.12
CA LEU A 262 -1.37 13.36 -1.07
C LEU A 262 -1.25 11.93 -0.52
N ALA A 263 -1.02 11.80 0.78
CA ALA A 263 -0.99 10.51 1.42
C ALA A 263 -2.33 9.78 1.30
N ILE A 264 -3.42 10.41 1.70
CA ILE A 264 -4.75 9.76 1.70
C ILE A 264 -5.24 9.50 0.27
N ILE A 265 -4.93 10.38 -0.68
CA ILE A 265 -5.20 10.18 -2.10
C ILE A 265 -4.45 8.95 -2.61
N GLY A 266 -3.15 8.85 -2.33
CA GLY A 266 -2.34 7.68 -2.70
C GLY A 266 -2.91 6.39 -2.15
N HIS A 267 -3.25 6.35 -0.86
CA HIS A 267 -3.87 5.18 -0.23
C HIS A 267 -5.25 4.85 -0.82
N THR A 268 -6.05 5.86 -1.19
CA THR A 268 -7.34 5.67 -1.86
C THR A 268 -7.14 4.97 -3.20
N PHE A 269 -6.19 5.41 -4.02
CA PHE A 269 -5.87 4.77 -5.29
C PHE A 269 -5.31 3.36 -5.13
N ILE A 270 -4.53 3.07 -4.08
CA ILE A 270 -4.10 1.70 -3.77
C ILE A 270 -5.30 0.80 -3.48
N THR A 271 -6.26 1.26 -2.70
CA THR A 271 -7.48 0.49 -2.44
C THR A 271 -8.24 0.19 -3.75
N ILE A 272 -8.37 1.18 -4.62
CA ILE A 272 -8.96 1.00 -5.94
C ILE A 272 -8.16 -0.03 -6.77
N ALA A 273 -6.84 0.09 -6.79
CA ALA A 273 -5.98 -0.86 -7.51
C ALA A 273 -6.16 -2.30 -7.03
N MET A 274 -6.30 -2.51 -5.71
CA MET A 274 -6.52 -3.84 -5.11
C MET A 274 -7.86 -4.48 -5.48
N HIS A 275 -8.81 -3.72 -6.03
CA HIS A 275 -10.06 -4.27 -6.57
C HIS A 275 -9.87 -4.91 -7.95
N TYR A 276 -8.87 -4.47 -8.72
CA TYR A 276 -8.66 -4.86 -10.12
C TYR A 276 -7.38 -5.66 -10.35
N LEU A 277 -6.40 -5.52 -9.46
CA LEU A 277 -5.10 -6.17 -9.58
C LEU A 277 -4.83 -7.13 -8.41
N PRO A 278 -4.03 -8.17 -8.64
CA PRO A 278 -3.54 -9.04 -7.59
C PRO A 278 -2.73 -8.27 -6.56
N LEU A 279 -2.86 -8.68 -5.30
CA LEU A 279 -2.21 -8.01 -4.17
C LEU A 279 -0.70 -7.89 -4.33
N ILE A 280 -0.06 -8.96 -4.82
CA ILE A 280 1.39 -8.99 -5.02
C ILE A 280 1.84 -7.99 -6.10
N VAL A 281 1.05 -7.83 -7.18
CA VAL A 281 1.33 -6.87 -8.25
C VAL A 281 1.24 -5.44 -7.71
N VAL A 282 0.18 -5.11 -6.98
CA VAL A 282 0.05 -3.78 -6.34
C VAL A 282 1.21 -3.53 -5.40
N SER A 283 1.51 -4.49 -4.53
CA SER A 283 2.59 -4.38 -3.55
C SER A 283 3.97 -4.18 -4.21
N LEU A 284 4.30 -4.96 -5.23
CA LEU A 284 5.55 -4.79 -5.98
C LEU A 284 5.61 -3.44 -6.71
N SER A 285 4.49 -3.01 -7.30
CA SER A 285 4.46 -1.72 -7.98
C SER A 285 4.77 -0.55 -7.03
N LEU A 286 4.37 -0.64 -5.77
CA LEU A 286 4.67 0.38 -4.76
C LEU A 286 6.16 0.50 -4.43
N THR A 287 6.97 -0.52 -4.72
CA THR A 287 8.44 -0.43 -4.57
C THR A 287 9.09 0.55 -5.58
N MET A 288 8.34 0.99 -6.59
CA MET A 288 8.74 2.10 -7.47
C MET A 288 8.68 3.48 -6.80
N THR A 289 8.02 3.62 -5.66
CA THR A 289 7.85 4.91 -4.98
C THR A 289 9.17 5.67 -4.77
N PRO A 290 10.29 5.06 -4.32
CA PRO A 290 11.56 5.76 -4.18
C PRO A 290 12.10 6.30 -5.52
N VAL A 291 11.84 5.60 -6.62
CA VAL A 291 12.26 6.04 -7.97
C VAL A 291 11.51 7.30 -8.36
N VAL A 292 10.18 7.30 -8.17
CA VAL A 292 9.33 8.47 -8.46
C VAL A 292 9.71 9.65 -7.56
N GLN A 293 9.99 9.40 -6.27
CA GLN A 293 10.45 10.42 -5.33
C GLN A 293 11.78 11.06 -5.75
N THR A 294 12.75 10.25 -6.16
CA THR A 294 14.05 10.74 -6.63
C THR A 294 13.90 11.57 -7.90
N LEU A 295 13.10 11.08 -8.85
CA LEU A 295 12.83 11.79 -10.09
C LEU A 295 12.13 13.14 -9.84
N PHE A 296 11.13 13.15 -8.95
CA PHE A 296 10.41 14.36 -8.58
C PHE A 296 11.32 15.37 -7.86
N ALA A 297 12.14 14.91 -6.92
CA ALA A 297 13.09 15.76 -6.21
C ALA A 297 14.09 16.41 -7.18
N TRP A 298 14.61 15.65 -8.14
CA TRP A 298 15.51 16.16 -9.17
C TRP A 298 14.83 17.20 -10.09
N LEU A 299 13.60 16.92 -10.54
CA LEU A 299 12.93 17.80 -11.53
C LEU A 299 12.34 19.08 -10.93
N PHE A 300 11.95 19.06 -9.64
CA PHE A 300 11.12 20.13 -9.06
C PHE A 300 11.67 20.75 -7.77
N ILE A 301 12.70 20.16 -7.15
CA ILE A 301 13.24 20.61 -5.85
C ILE A 301 14.75 20.91 -5.92
N ASP A 302 15.31 21.03 -7.12
CA ASP A 302 16.75 21.27 -7.36
C ASP A 302 17.68 20.28 -6.63
N ASP A 303 17.24 19.02 -6.51
CA ASP A 303 18.09 17.95 -5.98
C ASP A 303 19.02 17.40 -7.07
N ASP A 304 20.04 16.65 -6.67
CA ASP A 304 21.02 16.07 -7.61
C ASP A 304 20.35 15.08 -8.58
N ALA A 305 20.85 15.06 -9.82
CA ALA A 305 20.41 14.09 -10.82
C ALA A 305 20.60 12.64 -10.32
N PRO A 306 19.69 11.71 -10.67
CA PRO A 306 19.81 10.32 -10.30
C PRO A 306 21.16 9.73 -10.75
N THR A 307 21.88 9.08 -9.82
CA THR A 307 23.14 8.44 -10.15
C THR A 307 22.95 7.25 -11.10
N PRO A 308 23.96 6.83 -11.88
CA PRO A 308 23.87 5.64 -12.72
C PRO A 308 23.44 4.39 -11.92
N GLN A 309 23.86 4.26 -10.66
CA GLN A 309 23.44 3.19 -9.76
C GLN A 309 21.94 3.26 -9.45
N ALA A 310 21.40 4.44 -9.17
CA ALA A 310 19.97 4.63 -8.93
C ALA A 310 19.13 4.30 -10.18
N VAL A 311 19.61 4.69 -11.36
CA VAL A 311 18.97 4.35 -12.64
C VAL A 311 18.99 2.85 -12.88
N ALA A 312 20.13 2.18 -12.70
CA ALA A 312 20.23 0.72 -12.85
C ALA A 312 19.32 -0.02 -11.86
N GLY A 313 19.27 0.41 -10.58
CA GLY A 313 18.36 -0.12 -9.58
C GLY A 313 16.89 0.06 -9.98
N SER A 314 16.54 1.21 -10.53
CA SER A 314 15.19 1.49 -11.05
C SER A 314 14.78 0.55 -12.20
N CYS A 315 15.71 0.29 -13.12
CA CYS A 315 15.50 -0.68 -14.21
C CYS A 315 15.26 -2.11 -13.67
N LEU A 316 16.01 -2.52 -12.63
CA LEU A 316 15.80 -3.81 -11.99
C LEU A 316 14.42 -3.90 -11.29
N ILE A 317 13.97 -2.85 -10.63
CA ILE A 317 12.63 -2.80 -10.03
C ILE A 317 11.56 -3.03 -11.12
N ILE A 318 11.63 -2.29 -12.23
CA ILE A 318 10.69 -2.41 -13.34
C ILE A 318 10.71 -3.82 -13.94
N ALA A 319 11.91 -4.36 -14.17
CA ALA A 319 12.08 -5.70 -14.73
C ALA A 319 11.49 -6.78 -13.81
N GLY A 320 11.74 -6.70 -12.51
CA GLY A 320 11.21 -7.64 -11.51
C GLY A 320 9.69 -7.60 -11.42
N ILE A 321 9.08 -6.40 -11.42
CA ILE A 321 7.62 -6.22 -11.44
C ILE A 321 7.03 -6.85 -12.70
N ALA A 322 7.57 -6.50 -13.88
CA ALA A 322 7.10 -7.03 -15.16
C ALA A 322 7.20 -8.56 -15.20
N PHE A 323 8.31 -9.12 -14.72
CA PHE A 323 8.52 -10.56 -14.66
C PHE A 323 7.49 -11.27 -13.76
N THR A 324 7.20 -10.72 -12.59
CA THR A 324 6.18 -11.24 -11.68
C THR A 324 4.78 -11.18 -12.31
N MET A 325 4.42 -10.06 -12.94
CA MET A 325 3.13 -9.90 -13.63
C MET A 325 2.95 -10.93 -14.77
N ILE A 326 3.99 -11.14 -15.58
CA ILE A 326 3.97 -12.12 -16.67
C ILE A 326 3.82 -13.55 -16.10
N SER A 327 4.54 -13.86 -15.03
CA SER A 327 4.48 -15.16 -14.38
C SER A 327 3.08 -15.46 -13.83
N GLU A 328 2.49 -14.52 -13.14
CA GLU A 328 1.14 -14.65 -12.59
C GLU A 328 0.07 -14.81 -13.69
N ASN A 329 0.15 -14.02 -14.75
CA ASN A 329 -0.76 -14.16 -15.88
C ASN A 329 -0.67 -15.54 -16.55
N ARG A 330 0.54 -16.07 -16.72
CA ARG A 330 0.74 -17.43 -17.28
C ARG A 330 0.17 -18.51 -16.38
N ALA A 331 0.29 -18.35 -15.07
CA ALA A 331 -0.26 -19.30 -14.11
C ALA A 331 -1.79 -19.34 -14.17
N LYS A 332 -2.46 -18.17 -14.16
CA LYS A 332 -3.93 -18.08 -14.31
C LYS A 332 -4.45 -18.68 -15.60
N LEU A 333 -3.73 -18.49 -16.72
CA LEU A 333 -4.10 -19.09 -18.00
C LEU A 333 -3.98 -20.63 -18.00
N ARG A 334 -3.08 -21.20 -17.23
CA ARG A 334 -2.94 -22.66 -17.07
C ARG A 334 -4.06 -23.24 -16.21
N GLU A 335 -4.42 -22.57 -15.13
CA GLU A 335 -5.54 -22.96 -14.24
C GLU A 335 -6.88 -22.93 -15.01
N GLY A 336 -7.14 -21.88 -15.79
CA GLY A 336 -8.36 -21.80 -16.61
C GLY A 336 -8.45 -22.92 -17.66
N ARG A 337 -7.34 -23.28 -18.30
CA ARG A 337 -7.32 -24.38 -19.26
C ARG A 337 -7.46 -25.76 -18.61
N GLY A 338 -6.94 -25.93 -17.40
CA GLY A 338 -7.10 -27.19 -16.65
C GLY A 338 -8.56 -27.46 -16.29
N GLY A 339 -9.28 -26.43 -15.83
CA GLY A 339 -10.70 -26.54 -15.52
C GLY A 339 -11.61 -26.83 -16.75
N GLU A 340 -11.29 -26.24 -17.91
CA GLU A 340 -12.04 -26.54 -19.15
C GLU A 340 -11.84 -28.00 -19.60
N VAL A 341 -10.66 -28.58 -19.40
CA VAL A 341 -10.38 -29.98 -19.78
C VAL A 341 -11.05 -30.95 -18.81
N GLU A 342 -11.13 -30.62 -17.51
CA GLU A 342 -11.85 -31.47 -16.53
C GLU A 342 -13.36 -31.48 -16.79
N THR A 343 -13.98 -30.32 -17.06
CA THR A 343 -15.42 -30.25 -17.37
C THR A 343 -15.78 -30.96 -18.67
N MET A 344 -14.95 -30.86 -19.70
CA MET A 344 -15.16 -31.61 -20.95
C MET A 344 -14.96 -33.14 -20.76
N GLY A 345 -14.10 -33.55 -19.82
CA GLY A 345 -13.91 -34.95 -19.46
C GLY A 345 -15.10 -35.54 -18.71
N GLU A 346 -15.69 -34.77 -17.79
CA GLU A 346 -16.90 -35.19 -17.05
C GLU A 346 -18.14 -35.25 -17.94
N GLU A 347 -18.34 -34.29 -18.84
CA GLU A 347 -19.45 -34.32 -19.84
C GLU A 347 -19.32 -35.51 -20.81
N ALA A 348 -18.10 -35.87 -21.21
CA ALA A 348 -17.89 -37.03 -22.09
C ALA A 348 -18.11 -38.39 -21.36
N GLU A 349 -17.90 -38.43 -20.04
CA GLU A 349 -18.13 -39.64 -19.24
C GLU A 349 -19.60 -39.82 -18.88
N GLU A 350 -20.38 -38.72 -18.73
CA GLU A 350 -21.82 -38.75 -18.54
C GLU A 350 -22.57 -39.18 -19.81
N ASP A 351 -22.16 -38.69 -20.99
CA ASP A 351 -22.75 -39.07 -22.27
C ASP A 351 -22.46 -40.56 -22.63
N GLY A 352 -21.33 -41.09 -22.18
CA GLY A 352 -20.99 -42.51 -22.36
C GLY A 352 -21.78 -43.51 -21.48
N ARG A 353 -22.34 -43.03 -20.37
CA ARG A 353 -23.16 -43.88 -19.45
C ARG A 353 -24.64 -43.94 -19.81
N GLY A 354 -25.15 -43.02 -20.62
CA GLY A 354 -26.57 -42.97 -21.03
C GLY A 354 -26.95 -43.91 -22.17
N GLY A 355 -26.02 -44.61 -22.82
CA GLY A 355 -26.26 -45.40 -24.03
C GLY A 355 -26.43 -46.89 -23.89
N GLY A 356 -26.62 -47.44 -22.68
CA GLY A 356 -26.52 -48.88 -22.43
C GLY A 356 -27.77 -49.53 -21.81
N ASP A 357 -29.01 -49.08 -22.09
CA ASP A 357 -30.18 -49.84 -21.60
C ASP A 357 -31.47 -49.63 -22.46
N GLU A 358 -31.38 -50.00 -23.75
CA GLU A 358 -32.57 -50.25 -24.58
C GLU A 358 -32.31 -51.43 -25.46
N GLY A 359 -32.80 -52.60 -25.04
CA GLY A 359 -32.92 -53.77 -25.94
C GLY A 359 -32.88 -55.10 -25.25
N ASP A 360 -34.00 -55.50 -24.64
CA ASP A 360 -34.48 -56.88 -24.65
C ASP A 360 -35.88 -56.98 -23.97
N GLU A 361 -36.93 -56.89 -24.81
CA GLU A 361 -38.21 -57.61 -24.63
C GLU A 361 -38.78 -57.95 -26.01
#